data_81ab4c3bfe97e8122dc5e51f7faa1961
#
_entry.id   81ab4c3bfe97e8122dc5e51f7faa1961
#
_cell.length_a   1.000
_cell.length_b   1.000
_cell.length_c   1.000
_cell.angle_alpha   90.00
_cell.angle_beta   90.00
_cell.angle_gamma   90.00
#
_symmetry.space_group_name_H-M   'P 1'
#
loop_
_entity.id
_entity.type
_entity.pdbx_description
1 polymer ?
#
loop_
_entity_poly.entity_id
_entity_poly.type
_entity_poly.pdbx_seq_one_letter_code
_entity_poly.pdbx_strand_id
1 'polypeptide(L)'
;MTQINMVQAACVAIGAILGAWSRWGLGVWLNSSLHFMAWGTWLVNTLGCLLIGMAWGASWGTTWQLLVVTGFLGSFTTFSAFANEVITLTYQGRWGSAMWVWLLHNTSGLGAVALGAGLVRWIVGKS
;
A
#
# COMPACT_ATOMS: atom_id res chain seq x y z
N MET A 1 15.83 -21.49 -11.91
CA MET A 1 14.48 -20.89 -11.96
C MET A 1 13.65 -21.52 -10.84
N THR A 2 13.24 -20.72 -9.88
CA THR A 2 12.33 -21.19 -8.83
C THR A 2 10.96 -21.43 -9.47
N GLN A 3 10.53 -22.69 -9.55
CA GLN A 3 9.22 -23.01 -10.11
C GLN A 3 8.13 -22.56 -9.16
N ILE A 4 7.16 -21.82 -9.68
CA ILE A 4 5.95 -21.44 -8.93
C ILE A 4 5.12 -22.71 -8.74
N ASN A 5 4.87 -23.08 -7.49
CA ASN A 5 3.97 -24.19 -7.19
C ASN A 5 2.52 -23.71 -6.96
N MET A 6 1.57 -24.63 -7.06
CA MET A 6 0.14 -24.32 -6.94
C MET A 6 -0.25 -23.68 -5.60
N VAL A 7 0.42 -24.06 -4.51
CA VAL A 7 0.16 -23.49 -3.16
C VAL A 7 0.60 -22.03 -3.13
N GLN A 8 1.77 -21.72 -3.69
CA GLN A 8 2.27 -20.35 -3.79
C GLN A 8 1.32 -19.46 -4.62
N ALA A 9 0.89 -19.98 -5.79
CA ALA A 9 -0.08 -19.28 -6.64
C ALA A 9 -1.41 -19.03 -5.90
N ALA A 10 -1.92 -20.01 -5.17
CA ALA A 10 -3.13 -19.87 -4.37
C ALA A 10 -2.99 -18.83 -3.24
N CYS A 11 -1.84 -18.80 -2.55
CA CYS A 11 -1.57 -17.79 -1.52
C CYS A 11 -1.63 -16.37 -2.10
N VAL A 12 -0.97 -16.14 -3.25
CA VAL A 12 -0.99 -14.84 -3.92
C VAL A 12 -2.41 -14.49 -4.37
N ALA A 13 -3.14 -15.41 -4.98
CA ALA A 13 -4.50 -15.18 -5.47
C ALA A 13 -5.48 -14.81 -4.35
N ILE A 14 -5.47 -15.56 -3.25
CA ILE A 14 -6.32 -15.27 -2.07
C ILE A 14 -5.98 -13.90 -1.49
N GLY A 15 -4.71 -13.63 -1.26
CA GLY A 15 -4.27 -12.34 -0.76
C GLY A 15 -4.68 -11.20 -1.70
N ALA A 16 -4.50 -11.37 -3.02
CA ALA A 16 -4.84 -10.37 -4.03
C ALA A 16 -6.34 -10.03 -4.07
N ILE A 17 -7.21 -11.02 -3.98
CA ILE A 17 -8.67 -10.82 -3.94
C ILE A 17 -9.04 -9.97 -2.71
N LEU A 18 -8.56 -10.35 -1.53
CA LEU A 18 -8.84 -9.62 -0.29
C LEU A 18 -8.26 -8.21 -0.33
N GLY A 19 -7.05 -8.03 -0.83
CA GLY A 19 -6.40 -6.73 -0.95
C GLY A 19 -7.14 -5.80 -1.92
N ALA A 20 -7.51 -6.30 -3.09
CA ALA A 20 -8.24 -5.53 -4.10
C ALA A 20 -9.63 -5.11 -3.60
N TRP A 21 -10.37 -5.99 -2.94
CA TRP A 21 -11.69 -5.69 -2.38
C TRP A 21 -11.59 -4.66 -1.23
N SER A 22 -10.61 -4.80 -0.36
CA SER A 22 -10.37 -3.83 0.72
C SER A 22 -10.06 -2.44 0.17
N ARG A 23 -9.19 -2.36 -0.84
CA ARG A 23 -8.85 -1.10 -1.52
C ARG A 23 -10.08 -0.49 -2.19
N TRP A 24 -10.84 -1.27 -2.92
CA TRP A 24 -12.06 -0.80 -3.59
C TRP A 24 -13.08 -0.26 -2.59
N GLY A 25 -13.36 -1.01 -1.52
CA GLY A 25 -14.29 -0.59 -0.47
C GLY A 25 -13.87 0.72 0.21
N LEU A 26 -12.59 0.85 0.60
CA LEU A 26 -12.07 2.09 1.17
C LEU A 26 -12.11 3.26 0.18
N GLY A 27 -11.83 3.00 -1.09
CA GLY A 27 -11.94 3.99 -2.16
C GLY A 27 -13.36 4.50 -2.33
N VAL A 28 -14.34 3.62 -2.38
CA VAL A 28 -15.76 4.00 -2.49
C VAL A 28 -16.19 4.82 -1.27
N TRP A 29 -15.77 4.43 -0.08
CA TRP A 29 -16.17 5.14 1.14
C TRP A 29 -15.51 6.51 1.30
N LEU A 30 -14.19 6.61 1.08
CA LEU A 30 -13.43 7.82 1.42
C LEU A 30 -13.28 8.79 0.25
N ASN A 31 -13.19 8.31 -1.00
CA ASN A 31 -12.98 9.21 -2.14
C ASN A 31 -14.26 9.98 -2.50
N SER A 32 -15.43 9.44 -2.18
CA SER A 32 -16.72 10.09 -2.40
C SER A 32 -17.04 11.17 -1.36
N SER A 33 -16.41 11.12 -0.18
CA SER A 33 -16.77 11.96 0.97
C SER A 33 -15.97 13.27 1.04
N LEU A 34 -14.82 13.36 0.39
CA LEU A 34 -13.87 14.46 0.53
C LEU A 34 -13.30 14.88 -0.84
N HIS A 35 -13.76 16.00 -1.37
CA HIS A 35 -13.48 16.46 -2.75
C HIS A 35 -12.08 17.03 -3.03
N PHE A 36 -11.20 17.13 -2.03
CA PHE A 36 -9.88 17.76 -2.19
C PHE A 36 -8.85 16.84 -2.85
N MET A 37 -8.81 15.58 -2.45
CA MET A 37 -7.94 14.54 -2.99
C MET A 37 -8.56 13.16 -2.78
N ALA A 38 -8.00 12.13 -3.41
CA ALA A 38 -8.41 10.73 -3.23
C ALA A 38 -7.89 10.18 -1.89
N TRP A 39 -8.54 10.55 -0.80
CA TRP A 39 -8.14 10.16 0.57
C TRP A 39 -8.08 8.65 0.77
N GLY A 40 -8.99 7.90 0.13
CA GLY A 40 -8.95 6.44 0.14
C GLY A 40 -7.67 5.90 -0.49
N THR A 41 -7.23 6.45 -1.61
CA THR A 41 -5.98 6.09 -2.28
C THR A 41 -4.77 6.39 -1.40
N TRP A 42 -4.73 7.58 -0.79
CA TRP A 42 -3.66 7.94 0.14
C TRP A 42 -3.62 7.00 1.36
N LEU A 43 -4.78 6.72 1.96
CA LEU A 43 -4.87 5.87 3.15
C LEU A 43 -4.39 4.44 2.87
N VAL A 44 -4.87 3.80 1.78
CA VAL A 44 -4.46 2.42 1.46
C VAL A 44 -2.98 2.34 1.14
N ASN A 45 -2.41 3.34 0.45
CA ASN A 45 -0.99 3.38 0.16
C ASN A 45 -0.15 3.58 1.44
N THR A 46 -0.54 4.49 2.32
CA THR A 46 0.18 4.75 3.57
C THR A 46 0.09 3.57 4.54
N LEU A 47 -1.11 3.00 4.74
CA LEU A 47 -1.30 1.79 5.55
C LEU A 47 -0.55 0.59 4.96
N GLY A 48 -0.62 0.40 3.65
CA GLY A 48 0.12 -0.65 2.97
C GLY A 48 1.63 -0.51 3.17
N CYS A 49 2.16 0.71 3.08
CA CYS A 49 3.57 1.00 3.36
C CYS A 49 3.96 0.69 4.81
N LEU A 50 3.11 1.02 5.78
CA LEU A 50 3.34 0.68 7.18
C LEU A 50 3.42 -0.85 7.37
N LEU A 51 2.44 -1.57 6.83
CA LEU A 51 2.35 -3.02 6.95
C LEU A 51 3.49 -3.75 6.23
N ILE A 52 3.93 -3.26 5.06
CA ILE A 52 5.08 -3.85 4.36
C ILE A 52 6.38 -3.62 5.14
N GLY A 53 6.54 -2.46 5.77
CA GLY A 53 7.65 -2.18 6.68
C GLY A 53 7.66 -3.13 7.88
N MET A 54 6.50 -3.37 8.50
CA MET A 54 6.35 -4.33 9.60
C MET A 54 6.68 -5.75 9.16
N ALA A 55 6.18 -6.20 8.02
CA ALA A 55 6.45 -7.52 7.46
C ALA A 55 7.96 -7.74 7.19
N TRP A 56 8.62 -6.72 6.65
CA TRP A 56 10.06 -6.76 6.44
C TRP A 56 10.84 -6.81 7.76
N GLY A 57 10.43 -6.05 8.76
CA GLY A 57 11.04 -6.08 10.10
C GLY A 57 10.88 -7.42 10.83
N ALA A 58 9.78 -8.13 10.56
CA ALA A 58 9.44 -9.41 11.20
C ALA A 58 10.09 -10.64 10.55
N SER A 59 10.73 -10.50 9.37
CA SER A 59 11.39 -11.61 8.66
C SER A 59 10.48 -12.83 8.44
N TRP A 60 9.27 -12.61 7.91
CA TRP A 60 8.28 -13.67 7.70
C TRP A 60 8.75 -14.75 6.73
N GLY A 61 8.29 -15.99 6.94
CA GLY A 61 8.53 -17.10 6.00
C GLY A 61 7.80 -16.91 4.66
N THR A 62 8.24 -17.64 3.64
CA THR A 62 7.81 -17.51 2.24
C THR A 62 6.29 -17.51 2.05
N THR A 63 5.57 -18.40 2.73
CA THR A 63 4.11 -18.51 2.60
C THR A 63 3.40 -17.22 3.03
N TRP A 64 3.79 -16.65 4.17
CA TRP A 64 3.23 -15.40 4.66
C TRP A 64 3.63 -14.20 3.80
N GLN A 65 4.86 -14.18 3.27
CA GLN A 65 5.29 -13.15 2.33
C GLN A 65 4.45 -13.19 1.05
N LEU A 66 4.15 -14.37 0.51
CA LEU A 66 3.34 -14.50 -0.70
C LEU A 66 1.88 -14.13 -0.46
N LEU A 67 1.29 -14.58 0.64
CA LEU A 67 -0.11 -14.30 0.96
C LEU A 67 -0.33 -12.82 1.29
N VAL A 68 0.48 -12.29 2.22
CA VAL A 68 0.25 -10.96 2.80
C VAL A 68 0.98 -9.88 1.99
N VAL A 69 2.27 -10.04 1.71
CA VAL A 69 3.04 -8.96 1.06
C VAL A 69 2.75 -8.93 -0.44
N THR A 70 2.97 -10.05 -1.14
CA THR A 70 2.79 -10.10 -2.60
C THR A 70 1.31 -10.05 -2.99
N GLY A 71 0.47 -10.87 -2.36
CA GLY A 71 -0.96 -10.96 -2.65
C GLY A 71 -1.73 -9.76 -2.10
N PHE A 72 -1.90 -9.72 -0.78
CA PHE A 72 -2.77 -8.71 -0.15
C PHE A 72 -2.21 -7.29 -0.33
N LEU A 73 -1.03 -6.97 0.18
CA LEU A 73 -0.48 -5.62 0.13
C LEU A 73 -0.18 -5.17 -1.31
N GLY A 74 0.29 -6.07 -2.17
CA GLY A 74 0.52 -5.78 -3.59
C GLY A 74 -0.76 -5.38 -4.35
N SER A 75 -1.92 -5.89 -3.93
CA SER A 75 -3.22 -5.56 -4.53
C SER A 75 -3.99 -4.48 -3.75
N PHE A 76 -3.69 -4.31 -2.48
CA PHE A 76 -4.25 -3.28 -1.60
C PHE A 76 -3.73 -1.89 -1.95
N THR A 77 -2.42 -1.76 -2.19
CA THR A 77 -1.78 -0.50 -2.59
C THR A 77 -1.91 -0.25 -4.09
N THR A 78 -1.80 1.02 -4.52
CA THR A 78 -1.91 1.38 -5.93
C THR A 78 -1.10 2.63 -6.28
N PHE A 79 -0.03 2.43 -7.03
CA PHE A 79 0.73 3.52 -7.61
C PHE A 79 -0.02 4.18 -8.79
N SER A 80 -0.72 3.37 -9.59
CA SER A 80 -1.41 3.87 -10.78
C SER A 80 -2.54 4.85 -10.47
N ALA A 81 -3.31 4.61 -9.38
CA ALA A 81 -4.35 5.54 -8.95
C ALA A 81 -3.75 6.87 -8.46
N PHE A 82 -2.65 6.82 -7.69
CA PHE A 82 -1.90 8.00 -7.29
C PHE A 82 -1.35 8.79 -8.49
N ALA A 83 -0.71 8.12 -9.44
CA ALA A 83 -0.16 8.75 -10.63
C ALA A 83 -1.25 9.40 -11.48
N ASN A 84 -2.39 8.72 -11.66
CA ASN A 84 -3.54 9.26 -12.38
C ASN A 84 -4.12 10.50 -11.69
N GLU A 85 -4.20 10.52 -10.36
CA GLU A 85 -4.66 11.70 -9.62
C GLU A 85 -3.74 12.90 -9.83
N VAL A 86 -2.42 12.72 -9.70
CA VAL A 86 -1.44 13.79 -9.93
C VAL A 86 -1.54 14.37 -11.35
N ILE A 87 -1.62 13.51 -12.36
CA ILE A 87 -1.73 13.93 -13.76
C ILE A 87 -3.06 14.63 -14.03
N THR A 88 -4.16 14.13 -13.49
CA THR A 88 -5.48 14.76 -13.63
C THR A 88 -5.48 16.17 -13.05
N LEU A 89 -4.95 16.36 -11.84
CA LEU A 89 -4.82 17.67 -11.21
C LEU A 89 -3.94 18.62 -12.02
N THR A 90 -2.87 18.10 -12.61
CA THR A 90 -1.98 18.87 -13.48
C THR A 90 -2.71 19.37 -14.73
N TYR A 91 -3.45 18.51 -15.43
CA TYR A 91 -4.25 18.89 -16.61
C TYR A 91 -5.38 19.87 -16.29
N GLN A 92 -5.90 19.84 -15.06
CA GLN A 92 -6.87 20.83 -14.57
C GLN A 92 -6.23 22.19 -14.20
N GLY A 93 -4.93 22.36 -14.39
CA GLY A 93 -4.21 23.56 -13.98
C GLY A 93 -4.01 23.70 -12.45
N ARG A 94 -4.33 22.67 -11.69
CA ARG A 94 -4.23 22.65 -10.22
C ARG A 94 -2.86 22.17 -9.75
N TRP A 95 -1.82 22.86 -10.18
CA TRP A 95 -0.42 22.50 -9.94
C TRP A 95 -0.06 22.37 -8.45
N GLY A 96 -0.57 23.28 -7.62
CA GLY A 96 -0.33 23.23 -6.16
C GLY A 96 -0.94 21.98 -5.52
N SER A 97 -2.14 21.58 -5.92
CA SER A 97 -2.78 20.34 -5.46
C SER A 97 -2.04 19.11 -5.96
N ALA A 98 -1.60 19.10 -7.22
CA ALA A 98 -0.80 18.00 -7.78
C ALA A 98 0.50 17.81 -7.00
N MET A 99 1.22 18.90 -6.72
CA MET A 99 2.46 18.86 -5.93
C MET A 99 2.20 18.40 -4.49
N TRP A 100 1.13 18.85 -3.87
CA TRP A 100 0.74 18.43 -2.52
C TRP A 100 0.44 16.92 -2.45
N VAL A 101 -0.35 16.39 -3.38
CA VAL A 101 -0.64 14.96 -3.46
C VAL A 101 0.63 14.16 -3.68
N TRP A 102 1.52 14.62 -4.56
CA TRP A 102 2.80 13.97 -4.83
C TRP A 102 3.69 13.93 -3.57
N LEU A 103 3.85 15.06 -2.89
CA LEU A 103 4.65 15.16 -1.67
C LEU A 103 4.06 14.30 -0.55
N LEU A 104 2.76 14.39 -0.32
CA LEU A 104 2.08 13.68 0.76
C LEU A 104 2.21 12.15 0.59
N HIS A 105 1.97 11.61 -0.60
CA HIS A 105 2.11 10.18 -0.86
C HIS A 105 3.55 9.69 -0.64
N ASN A 106 4.53 10.41 -1.18
CA ASN A 106 5.94 10.00 -1.07
C ASN A 106 6.47 10.11 0.37
N THR A 107 6.21 11.21 1.05
CA THR A 107 6.70 11.40 2.43
C THR A 107 6.02 10.47 3.42
N SER A 108 4.67 10.35 3.36
CA SER A 108 3.94 9.43 4.24
C SER A 108 4.26 7.97 3.94
N GLY A 109 4.39 7.59 2.66
CA GLY A 109 4.71 6.23 2.27
C GLY A 109 6.10 5.80 2.75
N LEU A 110 7.14 6.57 2.44
CA LEU A 110 8.50 6.28 2.90
C LEU A 110 8.62 6.30 4.43
N GLY A 111 8.01 7.29 5.07
CA GLY A 111 7.98 7.39 6.53
C GLY A 111 7.25 6.21 7.18
N ALA A 112 6.14 5.75 6.60
CA ALA A 112 5.38 4.62 7.10
C ALA A 112 6.18 3.29 6.99
N VAL A 113 6.88 3.05 5.89
CA VAL A 113 7.78 1.87 5.76
C VAL A 113 8.86 1.90 6.84
N ALA A 114 9.55 3.03 6.99
CA ALA A 114 10.60 3.18 7.98
C ALA A 114 10.08 2.97 9.41
N LEU A 115 8.92 3.56 9.72
CA LEU A 115 8.27 3.42 11.03
C LEU A 115 7.86 1.97 11.31
N GLY A 116 7.22 1.30 10.35
CA GLY A 116 6.80 -0.09 10.51
C GLY A 116 7.97 -1.03 10.74
N ALA A 117 9.03 -0.89 9.95
CA ALA A 117 10.25 -1.68 10.09
C ALA A 117 10.96 -1.40 11.42
N GLY A 118 11.09 -0.14 11.81
CA GLY A 118 11.72 0.27 13.07
C GLY A 118 10.96 -0.24 14.28
N LEU A 119 9.62 -0.15 14.28
CA LEU A 119 8.76 -0.61 15.36
C LEU A 119 8.94 -2.11 15.64
N VAL A 120 8.86 -2.93 14.58
CA VAL A 120 8.99 -4.39 14.73
C VAL A 120 10.39 -4.77 15.18
N ARG A 121 11.44 -4.19 14.63
CA ARG A 121 12.82 -4.44 15.06
C ARG A 121 13.05 -4.05 16.50
N TRP A 122 12.45 -2.94 16.95
CA TRP A 122 12.55 -2.53 18.35
C TRP A 122 11.86 -3.52 19.32
N ILE A 123 10.71 -4.06 18.92
CA ILE A 123 9.97 -5.06 19.71
C ILE A 123 10.74 -6.38 19.73
N VAL A 124 11.17 -6.88 18.55
CA VAL A 124 11.88 -8.17 18.44
C VAL A 124 13.29 -8.08 19.03
N GLY A 125 13.97 -6.96 18.90
CA GLY A 125 15.31 -6.76 19.48
C GLY A 125 15.35 -6.65 20.99
N LYS A 126 14.19 -6.56 21.65
CA LYS A 126 14.08 -6.60 23.12
C LYS A 126 13.72 -7.98 23.68
N SER A 127 13.40 -8.94 22.82
CA SER A 127 13.14 -10.35 23.18
C SER A 127 14.37 -11.21 22.93
#